data_f3f284686ca76ba0b08dbe00e0915c04
#
_entry.id   f3f284686ca76ba0b08dbe00e0915c04
#
_cell.length_a   1.000
_cell.length_b   1.000
_cell.length_c   1.000
_cell.angle_alpha   90.00
_cell.angle_beta   90.00
_cell.angle_gamma   90.00
#
_symmetry.space_group_name_H-M   'P 1'
#
loop_
_entity.id
_entity.type
_entity.pdbx_description
1 polymer ?
#
loop_
_entity_poly.entity_id
_entity_poly.type
_entity_poly.pdbx_seq_one_letter_code
_entity_poly.pdbx_strand_id
1 'polypeptide(L)'
;MNSKRFFKLFCMIFLIVGVVSIVVGIVSQISTSKFLKTAIKADAKITNIITSRDIDGDLNYDVYVSFIADGKVYEGRLSEYSSKMYIGGSTTIYYNPDNPNNFIGSGGKLLGYIFITFGLVFTSIAIFIMYRFAKKNREKFRLQEEGICLPSKITSIHKDLSFTYNGKSPDVIECSCEYNGKIYTFTSEHIWSDTKSICERKNITELEVLVDPEDFSKYYVNIEPLKHYIGN
;
A
#
# COMPACT_ATOMS: atom_id res chain seq x y z
N MET A 1 -20.39 -7.76 0.42
CA MET A 1 -19.73 -6.64 -0.30
C MET A 1 -18.82 -7.25 -1.37
N ASN A 2 -19.01 -6.86 -2.63
CA ASN A 2 -18.33 -7.51 -3.78
C ASN A 2 -16.81 -7.35 -3.65
N SER A 3 -16.07 -8.45 -3.52
CA SER A 3 -14.60 -8.48 -3.30
C SER A 3 -13.83 -7.53 -4.24
N LYS A 4 -14.26 -7.39 -5.50
CA LYS A 4 -13.66 -6.47 -6.47
C LYS A 4 -13.87 -5.00 -6.12
N ARG A 5 -15.03 -4.63 -5.54
CA ARG A 5 -15.32 -3.25 -5.10
C ARG A 5 -14.51 -2.90 -3.85
N PHE A 6 -14.43 -3.83 -2.91
CA PHE A 6 -13.60 -3.67 -1.71
C PHE A 6 -12.14 -3.43 -2.05
N PHE A 7 -11.59 -4.26 -2.96
CA PHE A 7 -10.20 -4.13 -3.39
C PHE A 7 -9.90 -2.80 -4.11
N LYS A 8 -10.81 -2.35 -4.99
CA LYS A 8 -10.70 -1.03 -5.64
C LYS A 8 -10.73 0.11 -4.62
N LEU A 9 -11.65 0.03 -3.65
CA LEU A 9 -11.76 1.02 -2.58
C LEU A 9 -10.48 1.06 -1.73
N PHE A 10 -9.94 -0.11 -1.38
CA PHE A 10 -8.70 -0.23 -0.63
C PHE A 10 -7.52 0.44 -1.37
N CYS A 11 -7.32 0.12 -2.66
CA CYS A 11 -6.28 0.75 -3.47
C CYS A 11 -6.47 2.27 -3.58
N MET A 12 -7.72 2.75 -3.68
CA MET A 12 -8.03 4.17 -3.74
C MET A 12 -7.65 4.89 -2.42
N ILE A 13 -7.94 4.27 -1.27
CA ILE A 13 -7.54 4.81 0.04
C ILE A 13 -6.01 4.93 0.13
N PHE A 14 -5.26 3.90 -0.26
CA PHE A 14 -3.80 3.93 -0.27
C PHE A 14 -3.24 5.03 -1.19
N LEU A 15 -3.84 5.22 -2.36
CA LEU A 15 -3.46 6.28 -3.28
C LEU A 15 -3.71 7.66 -2.67
N ILE A 16 -4.88 7.88 -2.05
CA ILE A 16 -5.21 9.16 -1.40
C ILE A 16 -4.24 9.45 -0.25
N VAL A 17 -4.02 8.47 0.63
CA VAL A 17 -3.07 8.61 1.76
C VAL A 17 -1.66 8.91 1.26
N GLY A 18 -1.21 8.23 0.21
CA GLY A 18 0.10 8.47 -0.40
C GLY A 18 0.23 9.90 -0.95
N VAL A 19 -0.75 10.36 -1.71
CA VAL A 19 -0.77 11.73 -2.28
C VAL A 19 -0.83 12.79 -1.19
N VAL A 20 -1.69 12.61 -0.17
CA VAL A 20 -1.78 13.54 0.96
C VAL A 20 -0.45 13.62 1.71
N SER A 21 0.21 12.49 1.96
CA SER A 21 1.53 12.46 2.60
C SER A 21 2.59 13.22 1.80
N ILE A 22 2.61 13.08 0.46
CA ILE A 22 3.53 13.83 -0.41
C ILE A 22 3.26 15.34 -0.29
N VAL A 23 2.00 15.77 -0.35
CA VAL A 23 1.63 17.18 -0.25
C VAL A 23 2.05 17.75 1.10
N VAL A 24 1.74 17.06 2.20
CA VAL A 24 2.17 17.47 3.56
C VAL A 24 3.69 17.55 3.64
N GLY A 25 4.41 16.58 3.11
CA GLY A 25 5.87 16.58 3.09
C GLY A 25 6.45 17.76 2.30
N ILE A 26 5.90 18.08 1.13
CA ILE A 26 6.33 19.23 0.30
C ILE A 26 6.07 20.54 1.03
N VAL A 27 4.87 20.72 1.58
CA VAL A 27 4.50 21.94 2.33
C VAL A 27 5.43 22.11 3.54
N SER A 28 5.66 21.06 4.30
CA SER A 28 6.60 21.05 5.43
C SER A 28 8.01 21.46 4.99
N GLN A 29 8.49 20.89 3.87
CA GLN A 29 9.83 21.19 3.35
C GLN A 29 9.98 22.63 2.87
N ILE A 30 8.96 23.17 2.20
CA ILE A 30 8.94 24.58 1.77
C ILE A 30 8.94 25.51 3.00
N SER A 31 8.11 25.22 4.01
CA SER A 31 8.02 26.00 5.25
C SER A 31 9.35 26.00 6.00
N THR A 32 9.94 24.82 6.21
CA THR A 32 11.24 24.67 6.86
C THR A 32 12.35 25.39 6.07
N SER A 33 12.35 25.29 4.75
CA SER A 33 13.35 25.96 3.90
C SER A 33 13.21 27.48 3.95
N LYS A 34 11.99 28.01 3.99
CA LYS A 34 11.75 29.46 4.17
C LYS A 34 12.25 29.93 5.53
N PHE A 35 11.92 29.20 6.58
CA PHE A 35 12.38 29.50 7.94
C PHE A 35 13.91 29.55 8.02
N LEU A 36 14.58 28.54 7.48
CA LEU A 36 16.05 28.42 7.54
C LEU A 36 16.81 29.49 6.73
N LYS A 37 16.17 30.17 5.78
CA LYS A 37 16.79 31.28 5.03
C LYS A 37 17.05 32.49 5.90
N THR A 38 16.23 32.72 6.92
CA THR A 38 16.31 33.85 7.83
C THR A 38 16.77 33.47 9.23
N ALA A 39 16.73 32.17 9.56
CA ALA A 39 17.09 31.70 10.89
C ALA A 39 18.59 31.73 11.16
N ILE A 40 18.93 32.08 12.40
CA ILE A 40 20.30 32.08 12.91
C ILE A 40 20.58 30.73 13.59
N LYS A 41 21.74 30.15 13.28
CA LYS A 41 22.23 28.95 13.93
C LYS A 41 22.80 29.30 15.31
N ALA A 42 22.40 28.53 16.34
CA ALA A 42 22.97 28.66 17.69
C ALA A 42 23.15 27.28 18.33
N ASP A 43 24.05 27.23 19.29
CA ASP A 43 24.18 26.07 20.18
C ASP A 43 23.32 26.29 21.42
N ALA A 44 22.45 25.33 21.69
CA ALA A 44 21.54 25.34 22.83
C ALA A 44 21.96 24.25 23.81
N LYS A 45 21.86 24.58 25.12
CA LYS A 45 22.14 23.63 26.19
C LYS A 45 20.84 22.93 26.58
N ILE A 46 20.89 21.60 26.70
CA ILE A 46 19.75 20.79 27.13
C ILE A 46 19.59 20.99 28.65
N THR A 47 18.48 21.59 29.07
CA THR A 47 18.19 21.91 30.47
C THR A 47 17.39 20.83 31.16
N ASN A 48 16.49 20.16 30.43
CA ASN A 48 15.66 19.09 30.96
C ASN A 48 15.23 18.10 29.88
N ILE A 49 14.97 16.85 30.27
CA ILE A 49 14.35 15.80 29.44
C ILE A 49 13.26 15.16 30.29
N ILE A 50 12.00 15.41 29.92
CA ILE A 50 10.84 14.84 30.60
C ILE A 50 10.41 13.60 29.81
N THR A 51 10.34 12.48 30.50
CA THR A 51 9.84 11.22 29.94
C THR A 51 8.41 11.01 30.39
N SER A 52 7.51 10.80 29.47
CA SER A 52 6.13 10.41 29.72
C SER A 52 5.79 9.11 28.98
N ARG A 53 4.74 8.42 29.44
CA ARG A 53 4.19 7.28 28.71
C ARG A 53 2.84 7.66 28.14
N ASP A 54 2.61 7.28 26.90
CA ASP A 54 1.28 7.42 26.31
C ASP A 54 0.35 6.25 26.71
N ILE A 55 -0.86 6.27 26.17
CA ILE A 55 -1.92 5.29 26.48
C ILE A 55 -1.51 3.86 26.06
N ASP A 56 -0.69 3.74 25.02
CA ASP A 56 -0.21 2.46 24.47
C ASP A 56 1.05 1.95 25.19
N GLY A 57 1.57 2.75 26.17
CA GLY A 57 2.75 2.43 26.97
C GLY A 57 4.08 2.86 26.38
N ASP A 58 4.07 3.51 25.22
CA ASP A 58 5.27 4.02 24.56
C ASP A 58 5.86 5.23 25.28
N LEU A 59 7.20 5.34 25.26
CA LEU A 59 7.92 6.43 25.92
C LEU A 59 8.01 7.64 24.99
N ASN A 60 7.45 8.76 25.45
CA ASN A 60 7.60 10.06 24.81
C ASN A 60 8.62 10.90 25.58
N TYR A 61 9.44 11.66 24.85
CA TYR A 61 10.50 12.48 25.41
C TYR A 61 10.30 13.93 25.01
N ASP A 62 10.11 14.81 25.99
CA ASP A 62 10.07 16.26 25.82
C ASP A 62 11.43 16.84 26.23
N VAL A 63 12.15 17.37 25.26
CA VAL A 63 13.49 17.97 25.46
C VAL A 63 13.33 19.48 25.62
N TYR A 64 13.85 20.04 26.71
CA TYR A 64 13.91 21.47 26.93
C TYR A 64 15.35 21.96 26.75
N VAL A 65 15.47 23.10 26.07
CA VAL A 65 16.76 23.70 25.75
C VAL A 65 16.76 25.17 26.16
N SER A 66 17.96 25.69 26.50
CA SER A 66 18.19 27.11 26.65
C SER A 66 19.33 27.56 25.73
N PHE A 67 19.21 28.76 25.19
CA PHE A 67 20.21 29.39 24.32
C PHE A 67 20.20 30.92 24.50
N ILE A 68 21.27 31.57 24.05
CA ILE A 68 21.41 33.03 24.12
C ILE A 68 21.19 33.62 22.74
N ALA A 69 20.30 34.61 22.64
CA ALA A 69 20.11 35.45 21.47
C ALA A 69 20.07 36.94 21.91
N ASP A 70 20.84 37.76 21.26
CA ASP A 70 20.95 39.21 21.56
C ASP A 70 21.20 39.52 23.07
N GLY A 71 22.02 38.71 23.72
CA GLY A 71 22.39 38.86 25.11
C GLY A 71 21.30 38.45 26.11
N LYS A 72 20.17 37.87 25.65
CA LYS A 72 19.08 37.37 26.49
C LYS A 72 19.03 35.84 26.42
N VAL A 73 18.64 35.20 27.51
CA VAL A 73 18.43 33.77 27.58
C VAL A 73 17.00 33.46 27.15
N TYR A 74 16.87 32.52 26.22
CA TYR A 74 15.59 31.95 25.77
C TYR A 74 15.56 30.48 26.12
N GLU A 75 14.38 30.02 26.51
CA GLU A 75 14.13 28.61 26.85
C GLU A 75 12.89 28.12 26.12
N GLY A 76 12.90 26.83 25.75
CA GLY A 76 11.73 26.24 25.11
C GLY A 76 11.87 24.75 24.86
N ARG A 77 10.78 24.17 24.43
CA ARG A 77 10.71 22.75 24.09
C ARG A 77 11.21 22.52 22.66
N LEU A 78 12.14 21.58 22.52
CA LEU A 78 12.62 21.10 21.22
C LEU A 78 11.67 20.01 20.69
N SER A 79 11.30 20.08 19.43
CA SER A 79 10.35 19.13 18.81
C SER A 79 10.99 17.77 18.45
N GLU A 80 12.24 17.55 18.80
CA GLU A 80 12.99 16.35 18.46
C GLU A 80 13.72 15.79 19.67
N TYR A 81 13.87 14.45 19.70
CA TYR A 81 14.68 13.73 20.66
C TYR A 81 15.62 12.78 19.95
N SER A 82 16.81 12.58 20.50
CA SER A 82 17.76 11.55 20.08
C SER A 82 18.33 10.89 21.33
N SER A 83 18.57 9.59 21.26
CA SER A 83 19.20 8.82 22.36
C SER A 83 20.59 9.30 22.76
N LYS A 84 21.20 10.19 21.97
CA LYS A 84 22.47 10.85 22.28
C LYS A 84 22.32 12.12 23.10
N MET A 85 21.09 12.59 23.30
CA MET A 85 20.78 13.79 24.10
C MET A 85 20.76 13.45 25.59
N TYR A 86 21.39 14.29 26.38
CA TYR A 86 21.42 14.18 27.84
C TYR A 86 21.39 15.57 28.49
N ILE A 87 20.90 15.67 29.71
CA ILE A 87 20.82 16.93 30.46
C ILE A 87 22.22 17.50 30.66
N GLY A 88 22.39 18.75 30.32
CA GLY A 88 23.71 19.43 30.30
C GLY A 88 24.46 19.35 28.99
N GLY A 89 24.04 18.46 28.07
CA GLY A 89 24.59 18.36 26.71
C GLY A 89 24.21 19.55 25.85
N SER A 90 24.86 19.69 24.68
CA SER A 90 24.58 20.74 23.71
C SER A 90 23.94 20.17 22.47
N THR A 91 23.03 20.92 21.84
CA THR A 91 22.41 20.63 20.55
C THR A 91 22.36 21.86 19.67
N THR A 92 22.42 21.68 18.36
CA THR A 92 22.29 22.80 17.41
C THR A 92 20.82 23.10 17.16
N ILE A 93 20.47 24.37 17.25
CA ILE A 93 19.14 24.89 16.88
C ILE A 93 19.25 25.99 15.82
N TYR A 94 18.12 26.30 15.22
CA TYR A 94 17.95 27.43 14.31
C TYR A 94 16.78 28.27 14.82
N TYR A 95 16.99 29.54 15.13
CA TYR A 95 15.97 30.43 15.65
C TYR A 95 15.70 31.62 14.72
N ASN A 96 14.47 32.15 14.76
CA ASN A 96 14.12 33.36 14.04
C ASN A 96 14.67 34.58 14.79
N PRO A 97 15.52 35.44 14.20
CA PRO A 97 16.04 36.61 14.86
C PRO A 97 14.95 37.62 15.32
N ASP A 98 13.86 37.74 14.56
CA ASP A 98 12.74 38.63 14.93
C ASP A 98 11.89 38.08 16.08
N ASN A 99 11.92 36.75 16.30
CA ASN A 99 11.21 36.07 17.37
C ASN A 99 11.99 34.82 17.82
N PRO A 100 12.94 34.93 18.76
CA PRO A 100 13.76 33.84 19.20
C PRO A 100 13.01 32.66 19.86
N ASN A 101 11.79 32.88 20.34
CA ASN A 101 10.94 31.77 20.82
C ASN A 101 10.50 30.81 19.69
N ASN A 102 10.61 31.24 18.43
CA ASN A 102 10.36 30.39 17.29
C ASN A 102 11.68 29.78 16.80
N PHE A 103 11.93 28.55 17.19
CA PHE A 103 13.14 27.81 16.83
C PHE A 103 12.85 26.35 16.51
N ILE A 104 13.73 25.75 15.74
CA ILE A 104 13.68 24.34 15.36
C ILE A 104 15.05 23.68 15.61
N GLY A 105 15.07 22.41 15.89
CA GLY A 105 16.29 21.64 15.94
C GLY A 105 16.84 21.24 14.56
N SER A 106 18.00 20.63 14.56
CA SER A 106 18.68 20.18 13.34
C SER A 106 17.91 19.05 12.60
N GLY A 107 17.15 18.24 13.32
CA GLY A 107 16.34 17.13 12.79
C GLY A 107 15.03 17.59 12.11
N GLY A 108 14.56 18.80 12.38
CA GLY A 108 13.34 19.33 11.78
C GLY A 108 13.35 19.33 10.25
N LYS A 109 14.54 19.34 9.63
CA LYS A 109 14.71 19.21 8.16
C LYS A 109 14.29 17.84 7.60
N LEU A 110 14.37 16.79 8.40
CA LEU A 110 14.15 15.41 7.95
C LEU A 110 12.68 15.06 7.84
N LEU A 111 11.82 15.70 8.62
CA LEU A 111 10.40 15.37 8.72
C LEU A 111 9.69 15.41 7.36
N GLY A 112 9.92 16.47 6.58
CA GLY A 112 9.34 16.61 5.25
C GLY A 112 9.77 15.50 4.29
N TYR A 113 11.04 15.10 4.33
CA TYR A 113 11.55 13.99 3.50
C TYR A 113 10.93 12.65 3.88
N ILE A 114 10.71 12.39 5.17
CA ILE A 114 10.05 11.17 5.65
C ILE A 114 8.65 11.07 5.06
N PHE A 115 7.85 12.14 5.12
CA PHE A 115 6.51 12.14 4.54
C PHE A 115 6.51 11.97 3.02
N ILE A 116 7.44 12.61 2.31
CA ILE A 116 7.57 12.47 0.85
C ILE A 116 7.92 11.02 0.48
N THR A 117 8.93 10.43 1.12
CA THR A 117 9.36 9.05 0.81
C THR A 117 8.26 8.04 1.12
N PHE A 118 7.61 8.18 2.27
CA PHE A 118 6.47 7.35 2.65
C PHE A 118 5.34 7.45 1.62
N GLY A 119 4.97 8.68 1.26
CA GLY A 119 3.93 8.93 0.26
C GLY A 119 4.27 8.37 -1.11
N LEU A 120 5.52 8.45 -1.57
CA LEU A 120 5.98 7.87 -2.83
C LEU A 120 5.87 6.34 -2.83
N VAL A 121 6.27 5.68 -1.74
CA VAL A 121 6.17 4.22 -1.61
C VAL A 121 4.71 3.77 -1.69
N PHE A 122 3.81 4.39 -0.91
CA PHE A 122 2.39 4.02 -0.90
C PHE A 122 1.72 4.25 -2.26
N THR A 123 1.98 5.40 -2.89
CA THR A 123 1.46 5.74 -4.21
C THR A 123 1.96 4.75 -5.27
N SER A 124 3.24 4.39 -5.25
CA SER A 124 3.83 3.45 -6.19
C SER A 124 3.22 2.05 -6.08
N ILE A 125 3.03 1.56 -4.86
CA ILE A 125 2.38 0.27 -4.59
C ILE A 125 0.93 0.29 -5.11
N ALA A 126 0.16 1.35 -4.81
CA ALA A 126 -1.22 1.49 -5.25
C ALA A 126 -1.33 1.50 -6.79
N ILE A 127 -0.49 2.28 -7.47
CA ILE A 127 -0.44 2.36 -8.94
C ILE A 127 -0.07 1.01 -9.53
N PHE A 128 0.96 0.32 -9.00
CA PHE A 128 1.38 -0.99 -9.49
C PHE A 128 0.25 -2.02 -9.42
N ILE A 129 -0.44 -2.08 -8.29
CA ILE A 129 -1.56 -3.01 -8.09
C ILE A 129 -2.71 -2.66 -9.05
N MET A 130 -3.07 -1.38 -9.18
CA MET A 130 -4.12 -0.93 -10.10
C MET A 130 -3.77 -1.25 -11.56
N TYR A 131 -2.52 -1.04 -11.97
CA TYR A 131 -2.03 -1.39 -13.30
C TYR A 131 -2.16 -2.88 -13.60
N ARG A 132 -1.70 -3.74 -12.66
CA ARG A 132 -1.83 -5.21 -12.79
C ARG A 132 -3.29 -5.64 -12.95
N PHE A 133 -4.18 -5.04 -12.15
CA PHE A 133 -5.61 -5.33 -12.19
C PHE A 133 -6.25 -4.84 -13.50
N ALA A 134 -5.91 -3.64 -13.95
CA ALA A 134 -6.39 -3.09 -15.22
C ALA A 134 -5.91 -3.92 -16.42
N LYS A 135 -4.63 -4.34 -16.43
CA LYS A 135 -4.06 -5.20 -17.47
C LYS A 135 -4.83 -6.52 -17.57
N LYS A 136 -5.05 -7.20 -16.42
CA LYS A 136 -5.80 -8.47 -16.38
C LYS A 136 -7.24 -8.33 -16.90
N ASN A 137 -7.94 -7.26 -16.51
CA ASN A 137 -9.28 -6.99 -17.03
C ASN A 137 -9.27 -6.71 -18.54
N ARG A 138 -8.29 -5.95 -19.04
CA ARG A 138 -8.17 -5.65 -20.49
C ARG A 138 -7.91 -6.92 -21.30
N GLU A 139 -7.03 -7.81 -20.82
CA GLU A 139 -6.80 -9.12 -21.44
C GLU A 139 -8.08 -9.96 -21.50
N LYS A 140 -8.84 -10.00 -20.39
CA LYS A 140 -10.14 -10.68 -20.35
C LYS A 140 -11.10 -10.13 -21.41
N PHE A 141 -11.27 -8.79 -21.49
CA PHE A 141 -12.15 -8.18 -22.49
C PHE A 141 -11.68 -8.47 -23.92
N ARG A 142 -10.39 -8.37 -24.19
CA ARG A 142 -9.85 -8.71 -25.51
C ARG A 142 -10.14 -10.16 -25.90
N LEU A 143 -9.96 -11.11 -24.97
CA LEU A 143 -10.27 -12.51 -25.22
C LEU A 143 -11.78 -12.75 -25.43
N GLN A 144 -12.65 -11.92 -24.86
CA GLN A 144 -14.10 -12.01 -25.09
C GLN A 144 -14.50 -11.50 -26.47
N GLU A 145 -13.76 -10.55 -27.05
CA GLU A 145 -14.04 -9.96 -28.37
C GLU A 145 -13.33 -10.70 -29.51
N GLU A 146 -12.08 -11.11 -29.33
CA GLU A 146 -11.18 -11.61 -30.37
C GLU A 146 -10.75 -13.08 -30.15
N GLY A 147 -11.01 -13.64 -28.96
CA GLY A 147 -10.56 -14.98 -28.58
C GLY A 147 -11.36 -16.11 -29.24
N ILE A 148 -10.70 -17.25 -29.44
CA ILE A 148 -11.36 -18.49 -29.86
C ILE A 148 -12.04 -19.11 -28.64
N CYS A 149 -13.33 -19.42 -28.73
CA CYS A 149 -14.08 -20.13 -27.69
C CYS A 149 -13.90 -21.65 -27.86
N LEU A 150 -13.30 -22.29 -26.88
CA LEU A 150 -13.07 -23.73 -26.86
C LEU A 150 -13.91 -24.38 -25.74
N PRO A 151 -14.93 -25.21 -26.08
CA PRO A 151 -15.60 -26.04 -25.10
C PRO A 151 -14.59 -27.01 -24.49
N SER A 152 -14.42 -26.94 -23.19
CA SER A 152 -13.38 -27.67 -22.47
C SER A 152 -13.99 -28.48 -21.32
N LYS A 153 -13.66 -29.78 -21.24
CA LYS A 153 -14.14 -30.65 -20.19
C LYS A 153 -13.44 -30.38 -18.87
N ILE A 154 -14.19 -30.34 -17.78
CA ILE A 154 -13.64 -30.24 -16.43
C ILE A 154 -12.93 -31.58 -16.12
N THR A 155 -11.63 -31.50 -15.89
CA THR A 155 -10.80 -32.65 -15.55
C THR A 155 -10.60 -32.81 -14.06
N SER A 156 -10.43 -31.69 -13.34
CA SER A 156 -10.33 -31.70 -11.90
C SER A 156 -10.88 -30.43 -11.26
N ILE A 157 -11.33 -30.53 -10.00
CA ILE A 157 -11.65 -29.40 -9.13
C ILE A 157 -10.97 -29.68 -7.80
N HIS A 158 -10.04 -28.83 -7.43
CA HIS A 158 -9.26 -29.01 -6.19
C HIS A 158 -9.01 -27.66 -5.49
N LYS A 159 -8.60 -27.75 -4.23
CA LYS A 159 -8.23 -26.55 -3.44
C LYS A 159 -6.80 -26.15 -3.72
N ASP A 160 -6.57 -24.87 -4.02
CA ASP A 160 -5.22 -24.32 -4.07
C ASP A 160 -4.73 -24.04 -2.64
N LEU A 161 -3.94 -24.97 -2.11
CA LEU A 161 -3.38 -24.87 -0.76
C LEU A 161 -2.21 -23.88 -0.65
N SER A 162 -1.68 -23.38 -1.78
CA SER A 162 -0.64 -22.37 -1.78
C SER A 162 -1.17 -21.00 -1.34
N PHE A 163 -2.49 -20.83 -1.40
CA PHE A 163 -3.18 -19.61 -0.99
C PHE A 163 -4.27 -19.87 0.03
N THR A 164 -4.11 -19.36 1.25
CA THR A 164 -5.09 -19.54 2.33
C THR A 164 -5.47 -18.18 2.94
N TYR A 165 -6.76 -17.94 3.09
CA TYR A 165 -7.30 -16.76 3.74
C TYR A 165 -8.36 -17.16 4.78
N ASN A 166 -8.20 -16.73 6.03
CA ASN A 166 -9.05 -17.12 7.17
C ASN A 166 -9.27 -18.64 7.29
N GLY A 167 -8.22 -19.45 7.10
CA GLY A 167 -8.28 -20.91 7.18
C GLY A 167 -9.00 -21.58 6.01
N LYS A 168 -9.38 -20.83 4.97
CA LYS A 168 -10.01 -21.37 3.75
C LYS A 168 -9.08 -21.18 2.57
N SER A 169 -8.98 -22.20 1.73
CA SER A 169 -8.29 -22.16 0.44
C SER A 169 -9.31 -22.09 -0.70
N PRO A 170 -9.04 -21.32 -1.77
CA PRO A 170 -9.94 -21.23 -2.91
C PRO A 170 -9.95 -22.54 -3.71
N ASP A 171 -11.05 -22.80 -4.40
CA ASP A 171 -11.12 -23.85 -5.40
C ASP A 171 -10.53 -23.36 -6.74
N VAL A 172 -9.94 -24.29 -7.48
CA VAL A 172 -9.44 -24.11 -8.84
C VAL A 172 -10.01 -25.22 -9.70
N ILE A 173 -10.46 -24.85 -10.91
CA ILE A 173 -10.97 -25.79 -11.92
C ILE A 173 -9.90 -25.99 -12.99
N GLU A 174 -9.56 -27.23 -13.28
CA GLU A 174 -8.77 -27.58 -14.45
C GLU A 174 -9.70 -28.10 -15.54
N CYS A 175 -9.51 -27.60 -16.74
CA CYS A 175 -10.26 -28.00 -17.93
C CYS A 175 -9.30 -28.44 -19.01
N SER A 176 -9.73 -29.37 -19.85
CA SER A 176 -8.98 -29.79 -21.03
C SER A 176 -9.84 -29.84 -22.27
N CYS A 177 -9.26 -29.53 -23.43
CA CYS A 177 -9.84 -29.74 -24.74
C CYS A 177 -8.79 -30.21 -25.73
N GLU A 178 -9.25 -30.87 -26.79
CA GLU A 178 -8.44 -31.15 -27.96
C GLU A 178 -8.72 -30.11 -29.05
N TYR A 179 -7.66 -29.50 -29.56
CA TYR A 179 -7.75 -28.55 -30.65
C TYR A 179 -6.60 -28.79 -31.66
N ASN A 180 -6.94 -29.01 -32.94
CA ASN A 180 -5.99 -29.34 -34.00
C ASN A 180 -5.08 -30.52 -33.68
N GLY A 181 -5.63 -31.61 -33.06
CA GLY A 181 -4.90 -32.82 -32.71
C GLY A 181 -3.94 -32.66 -31.51
N LYS A 182 -4.02 -31.55 -30.77
CA LYS A 182 -3.23 -31.33 -29.58
C LYS A 182 -4.14 -31.10 -28.36
N ILE A 183 -3.76 -31.69 -27.23
CA ILE A 183 -4.49 -31.50 -25.97
C ILE A 183 -3.94 -30.27 -25.25
N TYR A 184 -4.84 -29.39 -24.85
CA TYR A 184 -4.55 -28.21 -24.04
C TYR A 184 -5.23 -28.33 -22.68
N THR A 185 -4.55 -27.90 -21.63
CA THR A 185 -5.07 -27.84 -20.25
C THR A 185 -5.09 -26.40 -19.79
N PHE A 186 -6.19 -26.00 -19.17
CA PHE A 186 -6.43 -24.64 -18.71
C PHE A 186 -6.84 -24.66 -17.24
N THR A 187 -6.41 -23.66 -16.50
CA THR A 187 -6.67 -23.52 -15.07
C THR A 187 -7.49 -22.24 -14.81
N SER A 188 -8.56 -22.35 -14.03
CA SER A 188 -9.41 -21.21 -13.70
C SER A 188 -8.73 -20.20 -12.76
N GLU A 189 -9.34 -19.02 -12.61
CA GLU A 189 -9.06 -18.13 -11.47
C GLU A 189 -9.51 -18.79 -10.17
N HIS A 190 -8.97 -18.31 -9.03
CA HIS A 190 -9.38 -18.72 -7.69
C HIS A 190 -10.86 -18.45 -7.45
N ILE A 191 -11.61 -19.47 -7.03
CA ILE A 191 -13.03 -19.43 -6.75
C ILE A 191 -13.25 -19.67 -5.25
N TRP A 192 -13.80 -18.68 -4.55
CA TRP A 192 -14.02 -18.73 -3.11
C TRP A 192 -15.39 -19.30 -2.77
N SER A 193 -15.65 -20.52 -3.20
CA SER A 193 -16.89 -21.24 -2.91
C SER A 193 -16.64 -22.75 -3.04
N ASP A 194 -17.58 -23.56 -2.59
CA ASP A 194 -17.56 -25.02 -2.82
C ASP A 194 -17.97 -25.32 -4.27
N THR A 195 -17.01 -25.11 -5.17
CA THR A 195 -17.20 -25.22 -6.62
C THR A 195 -17.53 -26.64 -7.03
N LYS A 196 -16.91 -27.64 -6.36
CA LYS A 196 -17.13 -29.06 -6.64
C LYS A 196 -18.60 -29.44 -6.43
N SER A 197 -19.16 -29.12 -5.27
CA SER A 197 -20.58 -29.40 -4.98
C SER A 197 -21.53 -28.63 -5.90
N ILE A 198 -21.16 -27.44 -6.37
CA ILE A 198 -21.96 -26.66 -7.32
C ILE A 198 -21.98 -27.37 -8.68
N CYS A 199 -20.84 -27.75 -9.23
CA CYS A 199 -20.73 -28.44 -10.51
C CYS A 199 -21.48 -29.79 -10.49
N GLU A 200 -21.33 -30.58 -9.42
CA GLU A 200 -22.03 -31.86 -9.25
C GLU A 200 -23.56 -31.66 -9.21
N ARG A 201 -24.07 -30.75 -8.39
CA ARG A 201 -25.53 -30.52 -8.28
C ARG A 201 -26.17 -29.97 -9.56
N LYS A 202 -25.40 -29.21 -10.35
CA LYS A 202 -25.90 -28.56 -11.58
C LYS A 202 -25.52 -29.32 -12.85
N ASN A 203 -24.85 -30.47 -12.70
CA ASN A 203 -24.34 -31.27 -13.80
C ASN A 203 -23.49 -30.48 -14.80
N ILE A 204 -22.66 -29.57 -14.29
CA ILE A 204 -21.75 -28.78 -15.11
C ILE A 204 -20.46 -29.56 -15.30
N THR A 205 -20.28 -30.13 -16.47
CA THR A 205 -19.10 -30.96 -16.82
C THR A 205 -18.15 -30.29 -17.80
N GLU A 206 -18.57 -29.17 -18.39
CA GLU A 206 -17.80 -28.42 -19.38
C GLU A 206 -17.88 -26.93 -19.09
N LEU A 207 -16.81 -26.21 -19.41
CA LEU A 207 -16.74 -24.77 -19.38
C LEU A 207 -16.17 -24.25 -20.70
N GLU A 208 -16.57 -23.05 -21.09
CA GLU A 208 -15.96 -22.35 -22.21
C GLU A 208 -14.62 -21.76 -21.78
N VAL A 209 -13.60 -21.95 -22.59
CA VAL A 209 -12.31 -21.30 -22.44
C VAL A 209 -12.06 -20.40 -23.63
N LEU A 210 -11.87 -19.12 -23.36
CA LEU A 210 -11.49 -18.13 -24.36
C LEU A 210 -9.98 -18.08 -24.45
N VAL A 211 -9.44 -18.29 -25.64
CA VAL A 211 -8.00 -18.42 -25.90
C VAL A 211 -7.56 -17.43 -26.95
N ASP A 212 -6.41 -16.82 -26.76
CA ASP A 212 -5.77 -15.99 -27.79
C ASP A 212 -5.36 -16.88 -28.99
N PRO A 213 -5.83 -16.59 -30.22
CA PRO A 213 -5.52 -17.43 -31.39
C PRO A 213 -4.03 -17.50 -31.72
N GLU A 214 -3.24 -16.50 -31.33
CA GLU A 214 -1.80 -16.45 -31.58
C GLU A 214 -0.98 -17.00 -30.42
N ASP A 215 -1.55 -17.02 -29.18
CA ASP A 215 -0.83 -17.41 -27.97
C ASP A 215 -1.75 -18.12 -26.97
N PHE A 216 -1.83 -19.44 -27.03
CA PHE A 216 -2.65 -20.29 -26.15
C PHE A 216 -2.26 -20.24 -24.67
N SER A 217 -1.14 -19.60 -24.31
CA SER A 217 -0.81 -19.32 -22.92
C SER A 217 -1.64 -18.19 -22.31
N LYS A 218 -2.25 -17.35 -23.19
CA LYS A 218 -3.18 -16.28 -22.82
C LYS A 218 -4.61 -16.78 -23.00
N TYR A 219 -5.25 -17.09 -21.91
CA TYR A 219 -6.59 -17.65 -21.88
C TYR A 219 -7.41 -17.15 -20.69
N TYR A 220 -8.71 -17.35 -20.78
CA TYR A 220 -9.66 -17.09 -19.71
C TYR A 220 -10.69 -18.23 -19.62
N VAL A 221 -10.72 -18.93 -18.50
CA VAL A 221 -11.77 -19.93 -18.22
C VAL A 221 -13.05 -19.18 -17.82
N ASN A 222 -14.10 -19.33 -18.58
CA ASN A 222 -15.38 -18.64 -18.35
C ASN A 222 -16.16 -19.29 -17.21
N ILE A 223 -16.01 -18.76 -16.01
CA ILE A 223 -16.73 -19.19 -14.82
C ILE A 223 -18.05 -18.43 -14.58
N GLU A 224 -18.50 -17.57 -15.53
CA GLU A 224 -19.75 -16.83 -15.38
C GLU A 224 -20.97 -17.75 -15.13
N PRO A 225 -21.10 -18.92 -15.78
CA PRO A 225 -22.18 -19.86 -15.49
C PRO A 225 -22.21 -20.31 -14.02
N LEU A 226 -21.06 -20.37 -13.36
CA LEU A 226 -20.96 -20.75 -11.95
C LEU A 226 -21.30 -19.59 -11.01
N LYS A 227 -21.04 -18.34 -11.41
CA LYS A 227 -21.25 -17.16 -10.55
C LYS A 227 -22.67 -16.98 -10.11
N HIS A 228 -23.64 -17.43 -10.89
CA HIS A 228 -25.04 -17.38 -10.50
C HIS A 228 -25.35 -18.23 -9.26
N TYR A 229 -24.54 -19.24 -8.98
CA TYR A 229 -24.66 -20.16 -7.85
C TYR A 229 -23.65 -19.91 -6.74
N ILE A 230 -22.63 -19.12 -7.02
CA ILE A 230 -21.64 -18.63 -6.04
C ILE A 230 -22.26 -17.42 -5.37
N GLY A 231 -22.76 -17.56 -4.15
CA GLY A 231 -23.34 -16.44 -3.40
C GLY A 231 -22.41 -15.22 -3.35
N ASN A 232 -22.97 -14.04 -3.45
CA ASN A 232 -22.28 -12.75 -3.33
C ASN A 232 -21.57 -12.60 -1.98
#